data_fb4c3d3c9babad4a5ba7be47003da218
#
_entry.id   fb4c3d3c9babad4a5ba7be47003da218
#
_cell.length_a   1.000
_cell.length_b   1.000
_cell.length_c   1.000
_cell.angle_alpha   90.00
_cell.angle_beta   90.00
_cell.angle_gamma   90.00
#
_symmetry.space_group_name_H-M   'P 1'
#
loop_
_entity.id
_entity.type
_entity.pdbx_description
1 polymer ?
#
loop_
_entity_poly.entity_id
_entity_poly.type
_entity_poly.pdbx_seq_one_letter_code
_entity_poly.pdbx_strand_id
1 'polypeptide(L)'
;MSEGYIGLAPSYGVFQKQVIAGTTASIYDLDFDVVQSTQLFVSLDGIVQEPDYAFSIGRSAAGVMQITFAEALTVSTATGNTTINSASLTNITTTNFNVGSAISGTGIPANTFVHAIATAGSSSDGTLTLSNNATSTATGTTFSAGARIFVVYLGKQLLTPSTTEDATVPLVEHQNGDGSETAFSLTRTPPNQASILVFVDGVFQRGSGNAYTLSGSTIT
;
A
#
# COMPACT_ATOMS: atom_id res chain seq x y z
N MET A 1 47.03 -16.21 13.03
CA MET A 1 46.26 -15.52 14.07
C MET A 1 44.99 -14.97 13.35
N SER A 2 43.86 -15.54 13.66
CA SER A 2 42.59 -15.08 13.14
C SER A 2 42.22 -13.81 13.89
N GLU A 3 42.23 -12.67 13.24
CA GLU A 3 41.68 -11.45 13.80
C GLU A 3 40.19 -11.61 13.93
N GLY A 4 39.75 -11.77 15.19
CA GLY A 4 38.32 -11.81 15.48
C GLY A 4 37.69 -10.46 15.16
N TYR A 5 36.76 -10.46 14.21
CA TYR A 5 35.93 -9.31 13.91
C TYR A 5 35.11 -8.95 15.15
N ILE A 6 35.45 -7.84 15.79
CA ILE A 6 34.72 -7.30 16.94
C ILE A 6 33.56 -6.47 16.41
N GLY A 7 32.52 -7.12 15.92
CA GLY A 7 31.29 -6.50 15.49
C GLY A 7 30.23 -7.56 15.29
N LEU A 8 29.00 -7.27 15.70
CA LEU A 8 27.87 -8.09 15.30
C LEU A 8 27.85 -8.15 13.77
N ALA A 9 27.78 -9.37 13.23
CA ALA A 9 27.55 -9.56 11.81
C ALA A 9 26.31 -8.72 11.40
N PRO A 10 26.37 -7.95 10.30
CA PRO A 10 25.23 -7.17 9.88
C PRO A 10 24.04 -8.11 9.65
N SER A 11 23.00 -7.94 10.46
CA SER A 11 21.74 -8.63 10.26
C SER A 11 21.01 -7.91 9.13
N TYR A 12 20.97 -8.52 7.95
CA TYR A 12 20.14 -8.04 6.85
C TYR A 12 18.69 -8.35 7.19
N GLY A 13 17.89 -7.32 7.45
CA GLY A 13 16.46 -7.47 7.61
C GLY A 13 15.85 -7.96 6.28
N VAL A 14 15.07 -9.03 6.33
CA VAL A 14 14.28 -9.47 5.20
C VAL A 14 13.25 -8.39 4.89
N PHE A 15 13.04 -8.04 3.63
CA PHE A 15 11.94 -7.18 3.22
C PHE A 15 10.63 -7.80 3.72
N GLN A 16 9.98 -7.11 4.64
CA GLN A 16 8.70 -7.56 5.18
C GLN A 16 7.59 -6.88 4.40
N LYS A 17 6.58 -7.66 4.06
CA LYS A 17 5.35 -7.17 3.44
C LYS A 17 4.15 -7.71 4.17
N GLN A 18 3.10 -6.92 4.23
CA GLN A 18 1.82 -7.32 4.79
C GLN A 18 0.70 -6.89 3.85
N VAL A 19 -0.30 -7.72 3.69
CA VAL A 19 -1.53 -7.39 2.98
C VAL A 19 -2.67 -7.44 3.98
N ILE A 20 -3.39 -6.33 4.13
CA ILE A 20 -4.47 -6.20 5.10
C ILE A 20 -5.77 -5.96 4.33
N ALA A 21 -6.83 -6.63 4.72
CA ALA A 21 -8.18 -6.35 4.24
C ALA A 21 -8.72 -5.10 4.94
N GLY A 22 -8.93 -4.03 4.19
CA GLY A 22 -9.53 -2.80 4.71
C GLY A 22 -10.97 -3.03 5.16
N THR A 23 -11.33 -2.38 6.23
CA THR A 23 -12.69 -2.28 6.75
C THR A 23 -13.10 -0.82 6.80
N THR A 24 -14.14 -0.47 7.54
CA THR A 24 -14.48 0.94 7.81
C THR A 24 -13.62 1.58 8.90
N ALA A 25 -12.62 0.85 9.43
CA ALA A 25 -11.67 1.38 10.39
C ALA A 25 -10.61 2.26 9.70
N SER A 26 -9.96 3.10 10.48
CA SER A 26 -8.78 3.87 10.06
C SER A 26 -7.48 3.31 10.62
N ILE A 27 -7.53 2.37 11.58
CA ILE A 27 -6.37 1.84 12.30
C ILE A 27 -6.25 0.35 12.03
N TYR A 28 -5.04 -0.11 11.69
CA TYR A 28 -4.73 -1.50 11.40
C TYR A 28 -3.40 -1.90 12.04
N ASP A 29 -3.34 -3.12 12.55
CA ASP A 29 -2.14 -3.68 13.17
C ASP A 29 -1.12 -4.06 12.09
N LEU A 30 0.16 -3.81 12.38
CA LEU A 30 1.29 -4.26 11.57
C LEU A 30 1.95 -5.46 12.25
N ASP A 31 2.36 -6.45 11.44
CA ASP A 31 3.04 -7.67 11.89
C ASP A 31 4.54 -7.43 12.19
N PHE A 32 5.02 -6.20 12.01
CA PHE A 32 6.41 -5.82 12.18
C PHE A 32 6.55 -4.42 12.78
N ASP A 33 7.66 -4.20 13.45
CA ASP A 33 7.98 -2.92 14.07
C ASP A 33 8.59 -1.94 13.07
N VAL A 34 8.14 -0.69 13.14
CA VAL A 34 8.59 0.43 12.32
C VAL A 34 8.92 1.62 13.23
N VAL A 35 9.96 2.36 12.92
CA VAL A 35 10.37 3.54 13.70
C VAL A 35 9.79 4.83 13.13
N GLN A 36 9.67 4.89 11.80
CA GLN A 36 9.20 6.08 11.08
C GLN A 36 8.27 5.65 9.93
N SER A 37 7.23 6.43 9.67
CA SER A 37 6.27 6.25 8.57
C SER A 37 6.96 6.20 7.20
N THR A 38 8.03 6.98 7.00
CA THR A 38 8.84 7.02 5.78
C THR A 38 9.59 5.73 5.47
N GLN A 39 9.66 4.78 6.42
CA GLN A 39 10.21 3.45 6.19
C GLN A 39 9.21 2.48 5.57
N LEU A 40 7.98 2.93 5.36
CA LEU A 40 6.92 2.15 4.76
C LEU A 40 6.61 2.65 3.35
N PHE A 41 6.41 1.70 2.45
CA PHE A 41 5.65 1.90 1.24
C PHE A 41 4.25 1.35 1.45
N VAL A 42 3.25 2.21 1.34
CA VAL A 42 1.85 1.86 1.57
C VAL A 42 1.03 2.15 0.33
N SER A 43 0.17 1.23 -0.07
CA SER A 43 -0.82 1.51 -1.10
C SER A 43 -2.20 0.99 -0.71
N LEU A 44 -3.23 1.75 -1.11
CA LEU A 44 -4.64 1.38 -1.02
C LEU A 44 -5.16 1.12 -2.44
N ASP A 45 -5.59 -0.11 -2.72
CA ASP A 45 -6.05 -0.53 -4.06
C ASP A 45 -5.09 -0.16 -5.20
N GLY A 46 -3.76 -0.16 -4.89
CA GLY A 46 -2.70 0.20 -5.84
C GLY A 46 -2.34 1.68 -5.88
N ILE A 47 -3.07 2.56 -5.18
CA ILE A 47 -2.76 3.98 -5.06
C ILE A 47 -1.82 4.18 -3.88
N VAL A 48 -0.66 4.78 -4.12
CA VAL A 48 0.35 5.01 -3.09
C VAL A 48 -0.14 6.06 -2.09
N GLN A 49 0.10 5.78 -0.83
CA GLN A 49 -0.25 6.65 0.28
C GLN A 49 0.99 7.36 0.80
N GLU A 50 0.85 8.64 1.05
CA GLU A 50 1.94 9.50 1.46
C GLU A 50 2.16 9.43 2.97
N PRO A 51 3.41 9.13 3.43
CA PRO A 51 3.73 9.11 4.85
C PRO A 51 3.47 10.47 5.52
N ASP A 52 3.01 10.45 6.75
CA ASP A 52 2.73 11.60 7.62
C ASP A 52 1.60 12.52 7.15
N TYR A 53 1.11 12.33 5.93
CA TYR A 53 -0.05 13.04 5.38
C TYR A 53 -1.26 12.11 5.25
N ALA A 54 -1.17 11.04 4.48
CA ALA A 54 -2.25 10.09 4.29
C ALA A 54 -2.31 9.03 5.38
N PHE A 55 -1.18 8.72 6.01
CA PHE A 55 -1.11 7.81 7.15
C PHE A 55 0.00 8.19 8.13
N SER A 56 -0.17 7.75 9.36
CA SER A 56 0.84 7.81 10.43
C SER A 56 1.05 6.43 11.03
N ILE A 57 2.10 6.27 11.83
CA ILE A 57 2.35 5.05 12.59
C ILE A 57 2.34 5.34 14.08
N GLY A 58 2.01 4.34 14.87
CA GLY A 58 2.00 4.43 16.32
C GLY A 58 1.95 3.06 16.96
N ARG A 59 1.91 3.02 18.29
CA ARG A 59 1.68 1.78 19.04
C ARG A 59 0.36 1.84 19.77
N SER A 60 -0.34 0.72 19.75
CA SER A 60 -1.53 0.53 20.59
C SER A 60 -1.15 0.53 22.08
N ALA A 61 -2.13 0.62 22.95
CA ALA A 61 -1.92 0.47 24.40
C ALA A 61 -1.30 -0.89 24.78
N ALA A 62 -1.50 -1.91 23.94
CA ALA A 62 -0.90 -3.25 24.10
C ALA A 62 0.52 -3.35 23.50
N GLY A 63 1.07 -2.26 22.94
CA GLY A 63 2.41 -2.22 22.35
C GLY A 63 2.49 -2.72 20.91
N VAL A 64 1.36 -3.08 20.28
CA VAL A 64 1.33 -3.53 18.87
C VAL A 64 1.56 -2.33 17.95
N MET A 65 2.42 -2.48 16.95
CA MET A 65 2.65 -1.46 15.93
C MET A 65 1.41 -1.32 15.05
N GLN A 66 1.00 -0.09 14.79
CA GLN A 66 -0.21 0.23 14.02
C GLN A 66 0.06 1.28 12.95
N ILE A 67 -0.63 1.14 11.84
CA ILE A 67 -0.80 2.19 10.83
C ILE A 67 -2.18 2.83 11.03
N THR A 68 -2.22 4.15 11.02
CA THR A 68 -3.46 4.94 11.12
C THR A 68 -3.59 5.80 9.88
N PHE A 69 -4.65 5.58 9.11
CA PHE A 69 -4.99 6.41 7.95
C PHE A 69 -5.68 7.70 8.40
N ALA A 70 -5.43 8.79 7.67
CA ALA A 70 -6.03 10.10 7.96
C ALA A 70 -7.57 10.06 7.92
N GLU A 71 -8.12 9.17 7.07
CA GLU A 71 -9.56 8.95 6.94
C GLU A 71 -9.90 7.46 7.08
N ALA A 72 -11.10 7.18 7.57
CA ALA A 72 -11.63 5.82 7.60
C ALA A 72 -11.84 5.31 6.16
N LEU A 73 -11.50 4.04 5.93
CA LEU A 73 -11.64 3.44 4.61
C LEU A 73 -13.11 3.18 4.28
N THR A 74 -13.43 3.20 3.00
CA THR A 74 -14.76 2.87 2.53
C THR A 74 -14.89 1.38 2.23
N VAL A 75 -16.08 0.84 2.46
CA VAL A 75 -16.44 -0.53 2.14
C VAL A 75 -17.63 -0.50 1.18
N SER A 76 -17.48 -1.16 0.04
CA SER A 76 -18.57 -1.37 -0.91
C SER A 76 -19.31 -2.65 -0.57
N THR A 77 -20.64 -2.62 -0.67
CA THR A 77 -21.48 -3.81 -0.42
C THR A 77 -22.40 -4.07 -1.60
N ALA A 78 -22.61 -5.33 -1.92
CA ALA A 78 -23.61 -5.78 -2.87
C ALA A 78 -24.08 -7.20 -2.55
N THR A 79 -25.29 -7.56 -3.01
CA THR A 79 -25.78 -8.94 -2.94
C THR A 79 -25.32 -9.73 -4.15
N GLY A 80 -25.08 -11.02 -3.97
CA GLY A 80 -24.65 -11.92 -5.04
C GLY A 80 -24.78 -13.38 -4.65
N ASN A 81 -24.27 -14.27 -5.50
CA ASN A 81 -24.37 -15.72 -5.33
C ASN A 81 -22.99 -16.36 -5.42
N THR A 82 -22.71 -17.28 -4.49
CA THR A 82 -21.53 -18.14 -4.54
C THR A 82 -21.93 -19.58 -4.80
N THR A 83 -21.03 -20.35 -5.38
CA THR A 83 -21.11 -21.81 -5.51
C THR A 83 -19.90 -22.43 -4.85
N ILE A 84 -20.13 -23.43 -3.99
CA ILE A 84 -19.02 -24.15 -3.32
C ILE A 84 -17.98 -24.65 -4.33
N ASN A 85 -16.69 -24.51 -3.97
CA ASN A 85 -15.55 -24.86 -4.80
C ASN A 85 -15.41 -24.05 -6.11
N SER A 86 -16.12 -22.94 -6.24
CA SER A 86 -16.01 -22.02 -7.37
C SER A 86 -15.39 -20.69 -6.93
N ALA A 87 -14.53 -20.13 -7.77
CA ALA A 87 -14.01 -18.78 -7.61
C ALA A 87 -14.93 -17.70 -8.20
N SER A 88 -16.08 -18.08 -8.77
CA SER A 88 -17.04 -17.13 -9.35
C SER A 88 -18.05 -16.65 -8.32
N LEU A 89 -18.17 -15.33 -8.19
CA LEU A 89 -19.24 -14.65 -7.47
C LEU A 89 -20.14 -13.99 -8.53
N THR A 90 -21.36 -14.48 -8.66
CA THR A 90 -22.30 -14.13 -9.75
C THR A 90 -23.48 -13.30 -9.25
N ASN A 91 -24.24 -12.74 -10.19
CA ASN A 91 -25.42 -11.94 -9.90
C ASN A 91 -25.14 -10.78 -8.92
N ILE A 92 -24.02 -10.09 -9.12
CA ILE A 92 -23.56 -9.02 -8.24
C ILE A 92 -23.43 -7.69 -9.03
N THR A 93 -23.78 -6.59 -8.40
CA THR A 93 -23.45 -5.26 -8.90
C THR A 93 -21.96 -5.01 -8.70
N THR A 94 -21.21 -4.82 -9.79
CA THR A 94 -19.73 -4.72 -9.73
C THR A 94 -19.20 -3.29 -9.75
N THR A 95 -20.05 -2.29 -9.86
CA THR A 95 -19.69 -0.88 -10.11
C THR A 95 -18.69 -0.30 -9.06
N ASN A 96 -18.80 -0.76 -7.81
CA ASN A 96 -17.98 -0.27 -6.72
C ASN A 96 -16.97 -1.32 -6.20
N PHE A 97 -16.70 -2.35 -7.00
CA PHE A 97 -15.70 -3.37 -6.68
C PHE A 97 -14.48 -3.18 -7.58
N ASN A 98 -13.31 -3.13 -6.97
CA ASN A 98 -12.05 -2.98 -7.70
C ASN A 98 -11.26 -4.29 -7.68
N VAL A 99 -10.51 -4.56 -8.74
CA VAL A 99 -9.56 -5.66 -8.77
C VAL A 99 -8.50 -5.42 -7.69
N GLY A 100 -8.25 -6.43 -6.87
CA GLY A 100 -7.34 -6.36 -5.73
C GLY A 100 -8.03 -6.03 -4.40
N SER A 101 -9.27 -5.53 -4.38
CA SER A 101 -10.01 -5.28 -3.13
C SER A 101 -10.21 -6.57 -2.34
N ALA A 102 -10.04 -6.49 -1.03
CA ALA A 102 -10.37 -7.59 -0.13
C ALA A 102 -11.88 -7.79 -0.06
N ILE A 103 -12.33 -9.01 -0.24
CA ILE A 103 -13.76 -9.35 -0.23
C ILE A 103 -14.10 -10.31 0.92
N SER A 104 -15.23 -10.08 1.56
CA SER A 104 -15.76 -10.90 2.65
C SER A 104 -17.26 -11.12 2.49
N GLY A 105 -17.76 -12.16 3.10
CA GLY A 105 -19.18 -12.53 3.07
C GLY A 105 -19.37 -14.02 3.33
N THR A 106 -20.63 -14.46 3.31
CA THR A 106 -20.96 -15.87 3.54
C THR A 106 -20.28 -16.78 2.51
N GLY A 107 -19.52 -17.74 2.99
CA GLY A 107 -18.80 -18.70 2.13
C GLY A 107 -17.54 -18.14 1.46
N ILE A 108 -17.08 -16.96 1.83
CA ILE A 108 -15.80 -16.41 1.35
C ILE A 108 -14.71 -16.70 2.40
N PRO A 109 -13.63 -17.43 2.03
CA PRO A 109 -12.50 -17.66 2.92
C PRO A 109 -11.80 -16.36 3.31
N ALA A 110 -11.12 -16.35 4.46
CA ALA A 110 -10.24 -15.25 4.84
C ALA A 110 -9.15 -15.02 3.77
N ASN A 111 -8.67 -13.79 3.66
CA ASN A 111 -7.66 -13.37 2.67
C ASN A 111 -8.07 -13.63 1.21
N THR A 112 -9.35 -13.50 0.91
CA THR A 112 -9.87 -13.55 -0.46
C THR A 112 -9.93 -12.13 -1.03
N PHE A 113 -9.50 -11.99 -2.29
CA PHE A 113 -9.49 -10.73 -3.02
C PHE A 113 -10.24 -10.88 -4.34
N VAL A 114 -10.75 -9.76 -4.86
CA VAL A 114 -11.27 -9.69 -6.22
C VAL A 114 -10.10 -9.85 -7.19
N HIS A 115 -10.05 -10.98 -7.89
CA HIS A 115 -8.98 -11.27 -8.86
C HIS A 115 -9.26 -10.60 -10.22
N ALA A 116 -10.51 -10.61 -10.64
CA ALA A 116 -10.94 -9.96 -11.88
C ALA A 116 -12.44 -9.62 -11.83
N ILE A 117 -12.83 -8.63 -12.63
CA ILE A 117 -14.23 -8.38 -12.98
C ILE A 117 -14.48 -9.12 -14.29
N ALA A 118 -15.05 -10.33 -14.19
CA ALA A 118 -15.28 -11.18 -15.36
C ALA A 118 -16.42 -10.65 -16.25
N THR A 119 -17.47 -10.12 -15.62
CA THR A 119 -18.56 -9.41 -16.31
C THR A 119 -18.90 -8.18 -15.51
N ALA A 120 -18.82 -6.99 -16.11
CA ALA A 120 -19.27 -5.76 -15.49
C ALA A 120 -20.79 -5.74 -15.41
N GLY A 121 -21.33 -5.40 -14.23
CA GLY A 121 -22.76 -5.34 -13.99
C GLY A 121 -23.14 -4.15 -13.14
N SER A 122 -24.13 -3.39 -13.58
CA SER A 122 -24.69 -2.25 -12.84
C SER A 122 -25.93 -2.62 -12.03
N SER A 123 -26.49 -3.80 -12.20
CA SER A 123 -27.77 -4.23 -11.62
C SER A 123 -27.79 -5.75 -11.41
N SER A 124 -27.01 -6.24 -10.43
CA SER A 124 -26.98 -7.69 -10.04
C SER A 124 -26.81 -8.68 -11.20
N ASP A 125 -26.17 -8.26 -12.29
CA ASP A 125 -25.92 -9.03 -13.51
C ASP A 125 -24.42 -9.27 -13.76
N GLY A 126 -23.58 -8.74 -12.91
CA GLY A 126 -22.12 -8.88 -12.99
C GLY A 126 -21.60 -10.18 -12.39
N THR A 127 -20.34 -10.44 -12.69
CA THR A 127 -19.57 -11.57 -12.17
C THR A 127 -18.18 -11.12 -11.78
N LEU A 128 -17.77 -11.45 -10.54
CA LEU A 128 -16.40 -11.31 -10.06
C LEU A 128 -15.70 -12.66 -10.05
N THR A 129 -14.43 -12.68 -10.40
CA THR A 129 -13.55 -13.81 -10.13
C THR A 129 -12.78 -13.53 -8.85
N LEU A 130 -12.78 -14.47 -7.93
CA LEU A 130 -12.13 -14.39 -6.63
C LEU A 130 -10.76 -15.05 -6.65
N SER A 131 -9.87 -14.65 -5.74
CA SER A 131 -8.54 -15.28 -5.58
C SER A 131 -8.61 -16.68 -4.94
N ASN A 132 -9.68 -16.96 -4.20
CA ASN A 132 -9.93 -18.26 -3.55
C ASN A 132 -11.34 -18.76 -3.89
N ASN A 133 -11.50 -20.08 -3.90
CA ASN A 133 -12.80 -20.70 -4.12
C ASN A 133 -13.71 -20.48 -2.90
N ALA A 134 -15.00 -20.32 -3.16
CA ALA A 134 -16.01 -20.26 -2.10
C ALA A 134 -16.11 -21.59 -1.35
N THR A 135 -16.33 -21.52 -0.04
CA THR A 135 -16.46 -22.69 0.87
C THR A 135 -17.91 -23.14 1.03
N SER A 136 -18.86 -22.35 0.56
CA SER A 136 -20.29 -22.72 0.58
C SER A 136 -21.03 -22.11 -0.61
N THR A 137 -22.15 -22.75 -0.97
CA THR A 137 -23.12 -22.16 -1.90
C THR A 137 -24.06 -21.24 -1.12
N ALA A 138 -24.23 -20.02 -1.58
CA ALA A 138 -25.13 -19.02 -1.02
C ALA A 138 -25.78 -18.21 -2.15
N THR A 139 -27.04 -17.82 -1.96
CA THR A 139 -27.81 -17.06 -2.94
C THR A 139 -28.37 -15.81 -2.31
N GLY A 140 -28.23 -14.66 -2.99
CA GLY A 140 -28.76 -13.38 -2.54
C GLY A 140 -28.14 -12.88 -1.23
N THR A 141 -26.92 -13.30 -0.89
CA THR A 141 -26.22 -12.87 0.33
C THR A 141 -25.39 -11.63 0.08
N THR A 142 -25.21 -10.84 1.14
CA THR A 142 -24.39 -9.61 1.08
C THR A 142 -22.91 -9.94 1.15
N PHE A 143 -22.14 -9.34 0.24
CA PHE A 143 -20.71 -9.34 0.20
C PHE A 143 -20.20 -7.92 0.40
N SER A 144 -19.08 -7.79 1.09
CA SER A 144 -18.43 -6.51 1.37
C SER A 144 -17.03 -6.53 0.81
N ALA A 145 -16.66 -5.51 0.05
CA ALA A 145 -15.30 -5.31 -0.40
C ALA A 145 -14.71 -4.05 0.20
N GLY A 146 -13.61 -4.20 0.91
CA GLY A 146 -12.81 -3.12 1.45
C GLY A 146 -11.56 -2.90 0.64
N ALA A 147 -10.90 -1.76 0.82
CA ALA A 147 -9.64 -1.45 0.18
C ALA A 147 -8.60 -2.54 0.50
N ARG A 148 -7.79 -2.90 -0.47
CA ARG A 148 -6.61 -3.74 -0.25
C ARG A 148 -5.47 -2.85 0.23
N ILE A 149 -5.13 -2.98 1.50
CA ILE A 149 -3.98 -2.28 2.08
C ILE A 149 -2.74 -3.13 1.85
N PHE A 150 -1.79 -2.61 1.10
CA PHE A 150 -0.51 -3.27 0.85
C PHE A 150 0.59 -2.46 1.49
N VAL A 151 1.32 -3.06 2.43
CA VAL A 151 2.39 -2.43 3.19
C VAL A 151 3.68 -3.17 2.95
N VAL A 152 4.74 -2.45 2.61
CA VAL A 152 6.11 -2.97 2.48
C VAL A 152 7.03 -2.19 3.40
N TYR A 153 7.77 -2.89 4.23
CA TYR A 153 8.84 -2.29 5.01
C TYR A 153 10.09 -2.16 4.14
N LEU A 154 10.49 -0.94 3.88
CA LEU A 154 11.65 -0.61 3.03
C LEU A 154 13.00 -0.85 3.72
N GLY A 155 12.95 -1.17 5.01
CA GLY A 155 14.15 -1.41 5.80
C GLY A 155 14.68 -0.16 6.49
N LYS A 156 15.55 -0.37 7.48
CA LYS A 156 16.34 0.67 8.11
C LYS A 156 17.66 0.77 7.35
N GLN A 157 17.98 1.93 6.85
CA GLN A 157 19.28 2.17 6.25
C GLN A 157 20.38 1.92 7.30
N LEU A 158 21.35 1.08 6.98
CA LEU A 158 22.54 0.93 7.78
C LEU A 158 23.28 2.27 7.84
N LEU A 159 23.44 2.82 9.03
CA LEU A 159 24.32 3.95 9.27
C LEU A 159 25.75 3.52 8.94
N THR A 160 26.23 3.86 7.75
CA THR A 160 27.68 3.97 7.57
C THR A 160 28.10 5.24 8.31
N PRO A 161 29.10 5.19 9.21
CA PRO A 161 29.61 6.40 9.84
C PRO A 161 30.31 7.24 8.77
N SER A 162 29.56 8.03 8.05
CA SER A 162 30.07 9.07 7.20
C SER A 162 30.00 10.37 7.97
N THR A 163 31.15 10.97 8.17
CA THR A 163 31.34 12.18 8.98
C THR A 163 30.78 13.46 8.34
N THR A 164 29.98 13.38 7.30
CA THR A 164 29.62 14.61 6.57
C THR A 164 28.19 14.73 6.07
N GLU A 165 27.31 13.72 6.14
CA GLU A 165 25.92 13.97 5.75
C GLU A 165 24.92 13.06 6.46
N ASP A 166 23.88 13.70 6.93
CA ASP A 166 22.69 13.14 7.58
C ASP A 166 21.81 12.37 6.55
N ALA A 167 22.43 11.37 5.89
CA ALA A 167 21.83 10.63 4.78
C ALA A 167 21.18 9.31 5.24
N THR A 168 20.69 9.23 6.47
CA THR A 168 20.33 7.96 7.09
C THR A 168 18.83 7.66 7.10
N VAL A 169 17.99 8.64 6.72
CA VAL A 169 16.54 8.47 6.68
C VAL A 169 16.06 8.89 5.29
N PRO A 170 15.19 8.11 4.64
CA PRO A 170 14.48 8.58 3.45
C PRO A 170 13.81 9.92 3.77
N LEU A 171 14.09 10.94 2.98
CA LEU A 171 13.45 12.23 3.11
C LEU A 171 12.19 12.24 2.25
N VAL A 172 11.08 12.60 2.86
CA VAL A 172 9.84 12.88 2.15
C VAL A 172 9.63 14.38 2.14
N GLU A 173 9.45 14.94 0.96
CA GLU A 173 9.18 16.34 0.75
C GLU A 173 7.86 16.51 0.01
N HIS A 174 7.08 17.49 0.45
CA HIS A 174 5.80 17.86 -0.14
C HIS A 174 5.96 19.17 -0.90
N GLN A 175 5.52 19.19 -2.13
CA GLN A 175 5.47 20.37 -2.96
C GLN A 175 4.01 20.59 -3.40
N ASN A 176 3.53 21.81 -3.31
CA ASN A 176 2.21 22.18 -3.77
C ASN A 176 2.32 22.82 -5.15
N GLY A 177 1.74 22.17 -6.16
CA GLY A 177 1.60 22.76 -7.48
C GLY A 177 0.47 23.79 -7.49
N ASP A 178 0.70 24.91 -8.14
CA ASP A 178 -0.29 25.99 -8.35
C ASP A 178 -0.96 25.95 -9.73
N GLY A 179 -0.67 24.90 -10.52
CA GLY A 179 -1.15 24.72 -11.90
C GLY A 179 -0.32 25.44 -12.96
N SER A 180 0.71 26.19 -12.56
CA SER A 180 1.62 26.89 -13.47
C SER A 180 3.09 26.55 -13.23
N GLU A 181 3.45 26.17 -12.01
CA GLU A 181 4.82 25.80 -11.66
C GLU A 181 5.18 24.41 -12.21
N THR A 182 6.33 24.35 -12.89
CA THR A 182 6.85 23.12 -13.50
C THR A 182 8.21 22.71 -12.93
N ALA A 183 8.81 23.52 -12.03
CA ALA A 183 10.12 23.27 -11.45
C ALA A 183 10.06 23.33 -9.92
N PHE A 184 10.39 22.23 -9.25
CA PHE A 184 10.30 22.09 -7.80
C PHE A 184 11.69 21.84 -7.21
N SER A 185 12.06 22.64 -6.21
CA SER A 185 13.37 22.54 -5.55
C SER A 185 13.31 21.59 -4.35
N LEU A 186 14.22 20.63 -4.31
CA LEU A 186 14.42 19.72 -3.20
C LEU A 186 15.39 20.33 -2.17
N THR A 187 15.17 20.08 -0.89
CA THR A 187 16.07 20.52 0.19
C THR A 187 17.40 19.76 0.18
N ARG A 188 17.42 18.56 -0.40
CA ARG A 188 18.62 17.73 -0.54
C ARG A 188 18.85 17.41 -2.01
N THR A 189 20.12 17.45 -2.44
CA THR A 189 20.50 17.04 -3.80
C THR A 189 20.56 15.51 -3.88
N PRO A 190 19.66 14.85 -4.64
CA PRO A 190 19.75 13.41 -4.84
C PRO A 190 20.99 13.05 -5.68
N PRO A 191 21.63 11.89 -5.42
CA PRO A 191 22.79 11.46 -6.20
C PRO A 191 22.46 11.20 -7.68
N ASN A 192 21.26 10.79 -7.98
CA ASN A 192 20.74 10.58 -9.34
C ASN A 192 19.21 10.46 -9.31
N GLN A 193 18.59 10.47 -10.50
CA GLN A 193 17.15 10.38 -10.69
C GLN A 193 16.54 9.04 -10.23
N ALA A 194 17.31 7.95 -10.22
CA ALA A 194 16.85 6.64 -9.75
C ALA A 194 16.77 6.54 -8.21
N SER A 195 17.35 7.52 -7.50
CA SER A 195 17.32 7.56 -6.03
C SER A 195 16.12 8.30 -5.44
N ILE A 196 15.20 8.77 -6.29
CA ILE A 196 13.97 9.45 -5.87
C ILE A 196 12.73 8.77 -6.43
N LEU A 197 11.67 8.82 -5.67
CA LEU A 197 10.32 8.42 -6.07
C LEU A 197 9.46 9.68 -6.06
N VAL A 198 8.83 9.98 -7.19
CA VAL A 198 7.95 11.14 -7.35
C VAL A 198 6.52 10.66 -7.52
N PHE A 199 5.60 11.28 -6.80
CA PHE A 199 4.18 11.03 -6.91
C PHE A 199 3.45 12.35 -7.11
N VAL A 200 2.47 12.36 -8.01
CA VAL A 200 1.54 13.46 -8.21
C VAL A 200 0.14 12.93 -7.96
N ASP A 201 -0.56 13.48 -6.99
CA ASP A 201 -1.88 13.03 -6.55
C ASP A 201 -1.94 11.52 -6.26
N GLY A 202 -0.88 10.97 -5.63
CA GLY A 202 -0.74 9.55 -5.32
C GLY A 202 -0.36 8.66 -6.50
N VAL A 203 -0.18 9.21 -7.70
CA VAL A 203 0.23 8.46 -8.89
C VAL A 203 1.74 8.56 -9.10
N PHE A 204 2.40 7.39 -9.16
CA PHE A 204 3.85 7.33 -9.41
C PHE A 204 4.22 7.93 -10.76
N GLN A 205 5.22 8.81 -10.74
CA GLN A 205 5.80 9.43 -11.92
C GLN A 205 7.11 8.76 -12.29
N ARG A 206 7.24 8.36 -13.55
CA ARG A 206 8.46 7.73 -14.05
C ARG A 206 9.45 8.78 -14.51
N GLY A 207 10.65 8.77 -13.93
CA GLY A 207 11.77 9.63 -14.35
C GLY A 207 12.34 9.26 -15.71
N SER A 208 13.53 9.77 -16.00
CA SER A 208 14.29 9.54 -17.26
C SER A 208 13.63 10.13 -18.51
N GLY A 209 13.13 11.37 -18.39
CA GLY A 209 12.58 12.12 -19.52
C GLY A 209 11.15 11.73 -19.92
N ASN A 210 10.50 10.87 -19.13
CA ASN A 210 9.09 10.51 -19.40
C ASN A 210 8.10 11.44 -18.69
N ALA A 211 8.19 11.56 -17.36
CA ALA A 211 7.28 12.40 -16.61
C ALA A 211 7.99 13.55 -15.89
N TYR A 212 9.26 13.37 -15.55
CA TYR A 212 10.07 14.42 -14.94
C TYR A 212 11.55 14.22 -15.26
N THR A 213 12.34 15.28 -15.08
CA THR A 213 13.80 15.25 -15.10
C THR A 213 14.36 15.78 -13.78
N LEU A 214 15.58 15.38 -13.43
CA LEU A 214 16.31 15.86 -12.26
C LEU A 214 17.60 16.56 -12.72
N SER A 215 17.80 17.80 -12.27
CA SER A 215 19.03 18.55 -12.46
C SER A 215 19.46 19.16 -11.12
N GLY A 216 20.54 18.62 -10.54
CA GLY A 216 20.96 18.99 -9.19
C GLY A 216 19.87 18.65 -8.16
N SER A 217 19.34 19.67 -7.49
CA SER A 217 18.22 19.55 -6.54
C SER A 217 16.87 19.96 -7.15
N THR A 218 16.76 20.13 -8.47
CA THR A 218 15.51 20.58 -9.10
C THR A 218 14.88 19.47 -9.93
N ILE A 219 13.61 19.21 -9.69
CA ILE A 219 12.72 18.37 -10.49
C ILE A 219 11.95 19.27 -11.46
N THR A 220 11.90 18.87 -12.72
CA THR A 220 11.16 19.61 -13.76
C THR A 220 10.32 18.65 -14.59
#